data_787ba88335376b9e6ab42b6c29417daa
#
_entry.id   787ba88335376b9e6ab42b6c29417daa
#
_cell.length_a   1.000
_cell.length_b   1.000
_cell.length_c   1.000
_cell.angle_alpha   90.00
_cell.angle_beta   90.00
_cell.angle_gamma   90.00
#
_symmetry.space_group_name_H-M   'P 1'
#
loop_
_entity.id
_entity.type
_entity.pdbx_description
1 polymer ?
#
loop_
_entity_poly.entity_id
_entity_poly.type
_entity_poly.pdbx_seq_one_letter_code
_entity_poly.pdbx_strand_id
1 'polypeptide(L)'
;MFGFKNYGNNDTRSGFGIGLVEAASKNKDIVALCADLTGSLKMNDFKNKYPSRFFQIGIAEANMIGIAAGMTIGKKIPYTGTFANFSTGRVYDQIRQSVAYSNKNVKICASHAGITLGEDGATHQILEDIGMMKMLPGMVVINPCDFNQTKAATIEISKYNGPVYLRFGRPKVPNFTPENQNFEIGKGIRLVEGSDVTIVCTGHLVWHAIESADLLKEKGISAEVINIHTIKPLDEEIILKSIEKTGCVVSAEEHNTIGGLGESVASLIVKNKLVPMEFIGVNDQFGESGKPSDLMKKYGLSKESIIESCEKVLKRK
;
A
#
# COMPACT_ATOMS: atom_id res chain seq x y z
N MET A 1 -0.86 -0.74 24.69
CA MET A 1 -0.99 -0.65 23.22
C MET A 1 -2.19 -1.48 22.74
N PHE A 2 -3.40 -1.05 22.99
CA PHE A 2 -4.70 -1.63 22.54
C PHE A 2 -4.76 -3.15 22.22
N GLY A 3 -3.92 -3.97 22.89
CA GLY A 3 -3.80 -5.41 22.64
C GLY A 3 -2.96 -5.82 21.42
N PHE A 4 -2.50 -4.89 20.59
CA PHE A 4 -1.60 -5.21 19.49
C PHE A 4 -0.21 -5.57 19.98
N LYS A 5 0.33 -6.67 19.45
CA LYS A 5 1.66 -7.14 19.75
C LYS A 5 2.48 -7.19 18.45
N ASN A 6 3.69 -6.65 18.49
CA ASN A 6 4.65 -6.86 17.41
C ASN A 6 5.24 -8.29 17.55
N TYR A 7 4.96 -9.15 16.57
CA TYR A 7 5.45 -10.53 16.50
C TYR A 7 6.85 -10.63 15.85
N GLY A 8 7.54 -9.51 15.70
CA GLY A 8 8.85 -9.37 15.07
C GLY A 8 8.80 -8.46 13.86
N ASN A 9 9.94 -7.88 13.51
CA ASN A 9 10.04 -6.98 12.37
C ASN A 9 10.36 -7.76 11.10
N ASN A 10 9.45 -7.73 10.13
CA ASN A 10 9.57 -8.40 8.85
C ASN A 10 9.35 -7.41 7.69
N ASP A 11 10.02 -7.65 6.57
CA ASP A 11 9.78 -6.85 5.37
C ASP A 11 8.56 -7.37 4.58
N THR A 12 7.78 -6.46 4.06
CA THR A 12 6.56 -6.75 3.28
C THR A 12 6.86 -7.51 1.98
N ARG A 13 8.07 -7.35 1.41
CA ARG A 13 8.53 -8.12 0.24
C ARG A 13 8.58 -9.61 0.50
N SER A 14 9.01 -10.02 1.68
CA SER A 14 9.02 -11.42 2.08
C SER A 14 7.60 -11.98 2.18
N GLY A 15 6.63 -11.17 2.65
CA GLY A 15 5.22 -11.51 2.61
C GLY A 15 4.71 -11.73 1.18
N PHE A 16 5.08 -10.84 0.26
CA PHE A 16 4.79 -10.99 -1.16
C PHE A 16 5.39 -12.28 -1.74
N GLY A 17 6.70 -12.54 -1.52
CA GLY A 17 7.37 -13.72 -2.08
C GLY A 17 6.74 -15.04 -1.63
N ILE A 18 6.42 -15.17 -0.32
CA ILE A 18 5.75 -16.34 0.23
C ILE A 18 4.31 -16.45 -0.30
N GLY A 19 3.58 -15.35 -0.31
CA GLY A 19 2.21 -15.30 -0.85
C GLY A 19 2.14 -15.70 -2.33
N LEU A 20 3.11 -15.28 -3.14
CA LEU A 20 3.20 -15.63 -4.56
C LEU A 20 3.41 -17.14 -4.76
N VAL A 21 4.32 -17.75 -3.98
CA VAL A 21 4.56 -19.20 -4.03
C VAL A 21 3.32 -19.97 -3.59
N GLU A 22 2.64 -19.52 -2.54
CA GLU A 22 1.43 -20.14 -2.04
C GLU A 22 0.27 -20.04 -3.04
N ALA A 23 0.03 -18.86 -3.61
CA ALA A 23 -0.98 -18.66 -4.66
C ALA A 23 -0.71 -19.56 -5.87
N ALA A 24 0.54 -19.62 -6.32
CA ALA A 24 0.95 -20.44 -7.46
C ALA A 24 0.86 -21.96 -7.22
N SER A 25 0.92 -22.40 -5.98
CA SER A 25 0.70 -23.81 -5.62
C SER A 25 -0.75 -24.25 -5.84
N LYS A 26 -1.68 -23.29 -5.71
CA LYS A 26 -3.13 -23.52 -5.86
C LYS A 26 -3.66 -23.22 -7.26
N ASN A 27 -2.91 -22.43 -8.06
CA ASN A 27 -3.30 -22.03 -9.41
C ASN A 27 -2.12 -22.11 -10.39
N LYS A 28 -2.22 -23.01 -11.36
CA LYS A 28 -1.18 -23.26 -12.37
C LYS A 28 -1.06 -22.15 -13.44
N ASP A 29 -2.07 -21.28 -13.53
CA ASP A 29 -2.06 -20.17 -14.50
C ASP A 29 -1.29 -18.95 -13.99
N ILE A 30 -0.90 -18.93 -12.73
CA ILE A 30 -0.04 -17.88 -12.18
C ILE A 30 1.36 -18.03 -12.76
N VAL A 31 1.85 -16.97 -13.38
CA VAL A 31 3.21 -16.79 -13.88
C VAL A 31 3.83 -15.53 -13.26
N ALA A 32 5.14 -15.49 -13.17
CA ALA A 32 5.86 -14.37 -12.58
C ALA A 32 6.88 -13.81 -13.57
N LEU A 33 6.88 -12.49 -13.74
CA LEU A 33 7.83 -11.76 -14.59
C LEU A 33 8.64 -10.78 -13.72
N CYS A 34 9.94 -10.69 -13.98
CA CYS A 34 10.82 -9.80 -13.21
C CYS A 34 11.73 -8.99 -14.12
N ALA A 35 11.92 -7.70 -13.77
CA ALA A 35 12.86 -6.81 -14.46
C ALA A 35 14.19 -6.74 -13.68
N ASP A 36 14.96 -7.83 -13.70
CA ASP A 36 16.31 -7.99 -13.11
C ASP A 36 16.44 -7.70 -11.60
N LEU A 37 15.36 -7.83 -10.84
CA LEU A 37 15.31 -7.56 -9.40
C LEU A 37 14.80 -8.77 -8.59
N THR A 38 15.00 -9.99 -9.09
CA THR A 38 14.45 -11.23 -8.50
C THR A 38 14.71 -11.37 -7.01
N GLY A 39 15.95 -11.14 -6.57
CA GLY A 39 16.33 -11.22 -5.16
C GLY A 39 15.71 -10.11 -4.31
N SER A 40 15.68 -8.87 -4.82
CA SER A 40 15.12 -7.71 -4.14
C SER A 40 13.61 -7.86 -3.90
N LEU A 41 12.90 -8.50 -4.82
CA LEU A 41 11.46 -8.79 -4.72
C LEU A 41 11.13 -10.11 -4.03
N LYS A 42 12.13 -10.84 -3.52
CA LYS A 42 11.91 -12.16 -2.89
C LYS A 42 11.22 -13.20 -3.80
N MET A 43 11.48 -13.13 -5.11
CA MET A 43 10.90 -14.04 -6.10
C MET A 43 11.75 -15.29 -6.36
N ASN A 44 12.89 -15.46 -5.67
CA ASN A 44 13.79 -16.60 -5.87
C ASN A 44 13.11 -17.95 -5.60
N ASP A 45 12.29 -18.05 -4.55
CA ASP A 45 11.60 -19.29 -4.20
C ASP A 45 10.58 -19.68 -5.28
N PHE A 46 9.89 -18.69 -5.86
CA PHE A 46 9.01 -18.94 -7.00
C PHE A 46 9.80 -19.42 -8.21
N LYS A 47 10.89 -18.73 -8.57
CA LYS A 47 11.79 -19.11 -9.67
C LYS A 47 12.30 -20.54 -9.50
N ASN A 48 12.75 -20.91 -8.31
CA ASN A 48 13.30 -22.24 -8.02
C ASN A 48 12.23 -23.33 -8.07
N LYS A 49 11.03 -23.06 -7.54
CA LYS A 49 9.95 -24.04 -7.46
C LYS A 49 9.18 -24.20 -8.78
N TYR A 50 9.09 -23.12 -9.56
CA TYR A 50 8.30 -23.05 -10.80
C TYR A 50 9.09 -22.44 -11.97
N PRO A 51 10.27 -22.99 -12.36
CA PRO A 51 11.16 -22.37 -13.34
C PRO A 51 10.50 -22.14 -14.71
N SER A 52 9.60 -23.01 -15.15
CA SER A 52 8.85 -22.85 -16.41
C SER A 52 7.75 -21.78 -16.37
N ARG A 53 7.48 -21.20 -15.20
CA ARG A 53 6.48 -20.14 -15.00
C ARG A 53 7.11 -18.83 -14.55
N PHE A 54 8.44 -18.74 -14.51
CA PHE A 54 9.20 -17.56 -14.19
C PHE A 54 9.92 -17.01 -15.42
N PHE A 55 9.76 -15.71 -15.67
CA PHE A 55 10.33 -15.03 -16.84
C PHE A 55 11.16 -13.83 -16.39
N GLN A 56 12.46 -13.90 -16.65
CA GLN A 56 13.36 -12.76 -16.48
C GLN A 56 13.36 -11.94 -17.76
N ILE A 57 12.93 -10.68 -17.66
CA ILE A 57 12.78 -9.79 -18.82
C ILE A 57 14.01 -8.87 -18.98
N GLY A 58 14.86 -8.78 -17.94
CA GLY A 58 15.94 -7.80 -17.87
C GLY A 58 15.41 -6.42 -17.46
N ILE A 59 16.27 -5.40 -17.58
CA ILE A 59 15.92 -4.00 -17.26
C ILE A 59 15.10 -3.41 -18.41
N ALA A 60 13.89 -3.94 -18.60
CA ALA A 60 12.98 -3.62 -19.70
C ALA A 60 11.51 -3.63 -19.23
N GLU A 61 11.17 -2.77 -18.29
CA GLU A 61 9.89 -2.78 -17.59
C GLU A 61 8.71 -2.53 -18.53
N ALA A 62 8.87 -1.67 -19.55
CA ALA A 62 7.83 -1.45 -20.56
C ALA A 62 7.52 -2.74 -21.35
N ASN A 63 8.57 -3.49 -21.72
CA ASN A 63 8.42 -4.79 -22.36
C ASN A 63 7.78 -5.81 -21.41
N MET A 64 8.16 -5.82 -20.12
CA MET A 64 7.57 -6.68 -19.10
C MET A 64 6.05 -6.50 -19.00
N ILE A 65 5.57 -5.25 -18.96
CA ILE A 65 4.13 -4.94 -18.92
C ILE A 65 3.42 -5.40 -20.20
N GLY A 66 4.02 -5.17 -21.37
CA GLY A 66 3.47 -5.63 -22.65
C GLY A 66 3.35 -7.15 -22.73
N ILE A 67 4.41 -7.88 -22.34
CA ILE A 67 4.42 -9.35 -22.27
C ILE A 67 3.36 -9.84 -21.28
N ALA A 68 3.29 -9.25 -20.07
CA ALA A 68 2.29 -9.60 -19.08
C ALA A 68 0.86 -9.44 -19.61
N ALA A 69 0.57 -8.30 -20.26
CA ALA A 69 -0.74 -8.08 -20.89
C ALA A 69 -1.05 -9.14 -21.97
N GLY A 70 -0.08 -9.47 -22.82
CA GLY A 70 -0.21 -10.51 -23.85
C GLY A 70 -0.47 -11.91 -23.25
N MET A 71 0.20 -12.26 -22.16
CA MET A 71 0.02 -13.56 -21.48
C MET A 71 -1.41 -13.77 -20.96
N THR A 72 -2.14 -12.70 -20.65
CA THR A 72 -3.54 -12.80 -20.22
C THR A 72 -4.47 -13.30 -21.33
N ILE A 73 -4.11 -13.14 -22.61
CA ILE A 73 -4.87 -13.68 -23.75
C ILE A 73 -4.83 -15.20 -23.71
N GLY A 74 -3.69 -15.77 -23.28
CA GLY A 74 -3.54 -17.20 -23.03
C GLY A 74 -4.04 -17.64 -21.64
N LYS A 75 -4.92 -16.85 -20.99
CA LYS A 75 -5.53 -17.12 -19.68
C LYS A 75 -4.50 -17.23 -18.53
N LYS A 76 -3.29 -16.70 -18.69
CA LYS A 76 -2.35 -16.61 -17.58
C LYS A 76 -2.66 -15.44 -16.65
N ILE A 77 -2.22 -15.56 -15.41
CA ILE A 77 -2.32 -14.54 -14.37
C ILE A 77 -0.91 -14.06 -14.05
N PRO A 78 -0.39 -13.08 -14.79
CA PRO A 78 0.98 -12.60 -14.60
C PRO A 78 1.08 -11.69 -13.38
N TYR A 79 2.09 -11.98 -12.54
CA TYR A 79 2.59 -11.15 -11.46
C TYR A 79 3.89 -10.50 -11.95
N THR A 80 3.88 -9.19 -12.19
CA THR A 80 5.09 -8.46 -12.56
C THR A 80 5.82 -7.95 -11.33
N GLY A 81 7.15 -7.92 -11.34
CA GLY A 81 7.94 -7.50 -10.19
C GLY A 81 9.11 -6.60 -10.58
N THR A 82 9.10 -5.37 -10.06
CA THR A 82 10.21 -4.42 -10.06
C THR A 82 10.00 -3.37 -8.95
N PHE A 83 10.86 -2.34 -8.85
CA PHE A 83 10.63 -1.26 -7.89
C PHE A 83 9.43 -0.40 -8.31
N ALA A 84 8.75 0.19 -7.33
CA ALA A 84 7.51 0.93 -7.56
C ALA A 84 7.67 2.09 -8.56
N ASN A 85 8.78 2.82 -8.50
CA ASN A 85 9.10 3.86 -9.48
C ASN A 85 9.15 3.30 -10.92
N PHE A 86 9.75 2.13 -11.09
CA PHE A 86 9.91 1.49 -12.38
C PHE A 86 8.65 0.74 -12.84
N SER A 87 7.83 0.30 -11.87
CA SER A 87 6.52 -0.33 -12.13
C SER A 87 5.41 0.66 -12.50
N THR A 88 5.62 1.96 -12.30
CA THR A 88 4.56 2.97 -12.46
C THR A 88 4.98 4.12 -13.37
N GLY A 89 5.81 5.05 -12.90
CA GLY A 89 6.18 6.25 -13.64
C GLY A 89 6.80 5.96 -15.00
N ARG A 90 7.79 5.04 -15.05
CA ARG A 90 8.50 4.66 -16.29
C ARG A 90 7.61 3.99 -17.32
N VAL A 91 6.55 3.32 -16.93
CA VAL A 91 5.73 2.43 -17.78
C VAL A 91 4.24 2.79 -17.73
N TYR A 92 3.92 4.02 -17.35
CA TYR A 92 2.54 4.44 -17.13
C TYR A 92 1.67 4.26 -18.38
N ASP A 93 2.19 4.63 -19.56
CA ASP A 93 1.44 4.47 -20.82
C ASP A 93 1.14 2.99 -21.13
N GLN A 94 2.12 2.09 -20.95
CA GLN A 94 1.92 0.66 -21.18
C GLN A 94 0.86 0.09 -20.22
N ILE A 95 0.89 0.50 -18.94
CA ILE A 95 -0.15 0.11 -17.98
C ILE A 95 -1.50 0.64 -18.39
N ARG A 96 -1.58 1.92 -18.77
CA ARG A 96 -2.83 2.56 -19.18
C ARG A 96 -3.45 1.88 -20.39
N GLN A 97 -2.68 1.68 -21.46
CA GLN A 97 -3.17 1.15 -22.72
C GLN A 97 -3.36 -0.37 -22.70
N SER A 98 -2.29 -1.08 -22.31
CA SER A 98 -2.25 -2.54 -22.46
C SER A 98 -2.90 -3.29 -21.31
N VAL A 99 -3.00 -2.68 -20.12
CA VAL A 99 -3.53 -3.34 -18.93
C VAL A 99 -4.87 -2.76 -18.49
N ALA A 100 -4.93 -1.47 -18.13
CA ALA A 100 -6.15 -0.88 -17.56
C ALA A 100 -7.26 -0.72 -18.59
N TYR A 101 -6.99 -0.03 -19.71
CA TYR A 101 -7.97 0.19 -20.78
C TYR A 101 -8.48 -1.14 -21.37
N SER A 102 -7.58 -2.11 -21.52
CA SER A 102 -7.91 -3.44 -22.05
C SER A 102 -8.44 -4.40 -20.98
N ASN A 103 -8.62 -3.95 -19.73
CA ASN A 103 -9.10 -4.72 -18.57
C ASN A 103 -8.38 -6.08 -18.41
N LYS A 104 -7.04 -6.08 -18.49
CA LYS A 104 -6.24 -7.29 -18.42
C LYS A 104 -5.96 -7.73 -16.99
N ASN A 105 -6.00 -9.03 -16.75
CA ASN A 105 -5.79 -9.63 -15.44
C ASN A 105 -4.29 -9.67 -15.07
N VAL A 106 -3.65 -8.52 -14.95
CA VAL A 106 -2.24 -8.35 -14.59
C VAL A 106 -2.12 -7.88 -13.15
N LYS A 107 -1.22 -8.51 -12.37
CA LYS A 107 -0.88 -8.11 -11.00
C LYS A 107 0.45 -7.37 -11.03
N ILE A 108 0.40 -6.04 -10.92
CA ILE A 108 1.57 -5.17 -10.91
C ILE A 108 2.06 -5.09 -9.47
N CYS A 109 3.15 -5.84 -9.15
CA CYS A 109 3.67 -5.97 -7.80
C CYS A 109 4.91 -5.09 -7.65
N ALA A 110 4.76 -4.02 -6.91
CA ALA A 110 5.67 -2.90 -6.85
C ALA A 110 6.33 -2.78 -5.48
N SER A 111 7.61 -3.11 -5.40
CA SER A 111 8.38 -3.02 -4.16
C SER A 111 9.14 -1.71 -4.03
N HIS A 112 9.72 -1.48 -2.85
CA HIS A 112 10.54 -0.28 -2.59
C HIS A 112 9.75 1.03 -2.80
N ALA A 113 8.44 0.99 -2.56
CA ALA A 113 7.59 2.15 -2.66
C ALA A 113 7.82 3.12 -1.49
N GLY A 114 7.53 4.39 -1.72
CA GLY A 114 7.66 5.43 -0.71
C GLY A 114 9.08 5.94 -0.53
N ILE A 115 9.27 6.72 0.54
CA ILE A 115 10.55 7.33 0.91
C ILE A 115 11.48 6.33 1.60
N THR A 116 10.90 5.28 2.21
CA THR A 116 11.63 4.23 2.94
C THR A 116 12.40 3.26 2.04
N LEU A 117 12.40 3.48 0.72
CA LEU A 117 13.43 2.89 -0.14
C LEU A 117 14.82 3.25 0.40
N GLY A 118 15.02 4.48 0.85
CA GLY A 118 16.17 4.87 1.66
C GLY A 118 17.34 5.42 0.86
N GLU A 119 18.48 4.77 0.96
CA GLU A 119 19.79 5.28 0.54
C GLU A 119 19.91 5.55 -0.97
N ASP A 120 19.16 4.82 -1.80
CA ASP A 120 19.18 4.99 -3.27
C ASP A 120 18.62 6.36 -3.71
N GLY A 121 17.85 7.02 -2.82
CA GLY A 121 17.42 8.41 -2.98
C GLY A 121 16.30 8.65 -4.00
N ALA A 122 16.08 9.93 -4.30
CA ALA A 122 14.92 10.42 -5.06
C ALA A 122 14.72 9.79 -6.45
N THR A 123 15.79 9.34 -7.12
CA THR A 123 15.68 8.69 -8.43
C THR A 123 15.08 7.30 -8.40
N HIS A 124 15.03 6.66 -7.21
CA HIS A 124 14.50 5.33 -7.00
C HIS A 124 13.25 5.34 -6.10
N GLN A 125 13.16 6.32 -5.20
CA GLN A 125 11.95 6.57 -4.42
C GLN A 125 10.80 6.98 -5.32
N ILE A 126 9.57 6.72 -4.88
CA ILE A 126 8.36 7.22 -5.54
C ILE A 126 7.32 7.56 -4.49
N LEU A 127 6.73 8.74 -4.63
CA LEU A 127 5.75 9.31 -3.71
C LEU A 127 4.45 9.69 -4.42
N GLU A 128 4.29 9.31 -5.70
CA GLU A 128 3.16 9.61 -6.57
C GLU A 128 2.50 8.37 -7.18
N ASP A 129 3.01 7.18 -6.87
CA ASP A 129 2.58 5.91 -7.46
C ASP A 129 1.11 5.57 -7.17
N ILE A 130 0.64 5.79 -5.94
CA ILE A 130 -0.78 5.60 -5.58
C ILE A 130 -1.66 6.52 -6.44
N GLY A 131 -1.28 7.80 -6.54
CA GLY A 131 -1.99 8.79 -7.36
C GLY A 131 -2.12 8.35 -8.81
N MET A 132 -1.00 8.01 -9.44
CA MET A 132 -0.97 7.54 -10.83
C MET A 132 -1.84 6.30 -11.05
N MET A 133 -1.74 5.31 -10.18
CA MET A 133 -2.47 4.06 -10.36
C MET A 133 -3.97 4.21 -10.06
N LYS A 134 -4.35 5.00 -9.06
CA LYS A 134 -5.78 5.19 -8.74
C LYS A 134 -6.54 5.98 -9.81
N MET A 135 -5.86 6.82 -10.61
CA MET A 135 -6.50 7.53 -11.72
C MET A 135 -6.93 6.61 -12.85
N LEU A 136 -6.33 5.42 -12.99
CA LEU A 136 -6.68 4.49 -14.07
C LEU A 136 -8.02 3.80 -13.80
N PRO A 137 -9.02 3.91 -14.72
CA PRO A 137 -10.27 3.19 -14.57
C PRO A 137 -10.07 1.68 -14.40
N GLY A 138 -10.83 1.04 -13.52
CA GLY A 138 -10.77 -0.40 -13.26
C GLY A 138 -9.56 -0.90 -12.49
N MET A 139 -8.50 -0.09 -12.29
CA MET A 139 -7.34 -0.47 -11.50
C MET A 139 -7.70 -0.58 -10.02
N VAL A 140 -7.40 -1.73 -9.42
CA VAL A 140 -7.43 -1.92 -7.96
C VAL A 140 -6.08 -1.50 -7.39
N VAL A 141 -6.06 -0.73 -6.29
CA VAL A 141 -4.83 -0.23 -5.65
C VAL A 141 -4.79 -0.70 -4.20
N ILE A 142 -3.77 -1.48 -3.86
CA ILE A 142 -3.59 -2.12 -2.54
C ILE A 142 -2.24 -1.73 -1.96
N ASN A 143 -2.23 -1.31 -0.68
CA ASN A 143 -1.04 -0.94 0.09
C ASN A 143 -1.11 -1.58 1.49
N PRO A 144 -0.71 -2.86 1.65
CA PRO A 144 -0.77 -3.56 2.93
C PRO A 144 0.23 -3.01 3.94
N CYS A 145 -0.07 -3.17 5.23
CA CYS A 145 0.67 -2.53 6.31
C CYS A 145 1.85 -3.35 6.86
N ASP A 146 1.83 -4.67 6.75
CA ASP A 146 2.87 -5.56 7.28
C ASP A 146 3.07 -6.81 6.43
N PHE A 147 3.95 -7.70 6.90
CA PHE A 147 4.27 -8.96 6.24
C PHE A 147 3.04 -9.87 6.07
N ASN A 148 2.27 -10.10 7.13
CA ASN A 148 1.12 -11.00 7.09
C ASN A 148 0.03 -10.47 6.17
N GLN A 149 -0.26 -9.17 6.22
CA GLN A 149 -1.26 -8.55 5.35
C GLN A 149 -0.80 -8.56 3.89
N THR A 150 0.50 -8.37 3.63
CA THR A 150 1.04 -8.46 2.26
C THR A 150 0.94 -9.88 1.70
N LYS A 151 1.24 -10.90 2.53
CA LYS A 151 1.04 -12.31 2.15
C LYS A 151 -0.42 -12.57 1.79
N ALA A 152 -1.35 -12.17 2.65
CA ALA A 152 -2.79 -12.36 2.44
C ALA A 152 -3.28 -11.64 1.17
N ALA A 153 -2.89 -10.37 0.98
CA ALA A 153 -3.20 -9.59 -0.22
C ALA A 153 -2.69 -10.26 -1.49
N THR A 154 -1.43 -10.75 -1.48
CA THR A 154 -0.81 -11.43 -2.64
C THR A 154 -1.57 -12.69 -3.05
N ILE A 155 -2.08 -13.45 -2.08
CA ILE A 155 -2.91 -14.63 -2.33
C ILE A 155 -4.28 -14.20 -2.86
N GLU A 156 -4.91 -13.19 -2.25
CA GLU A 156 -6.28 -12.79 -2.59
C GLU A 156 -6.38 -12.21 -4.00
N ILE A 157 -5.41 -11.38 -4.41
CA ILE A 157 -5.44 -10.81 -5.76
C ILE A 157 -5.38 -11.86 -6.88
N SER A 158 -4.93 -13.09 -6.60
CA SER A 158 -4.96 -14.19 -7.57
C SER A 158 -6.37 -14.61 -7.98
N LYS A 159 -7.35 -14.36 -7.12
CA LYS A 159 -8.76 -14.69 -7.33
C LYS A 159 -9.53 -13.56 -8.02
N TYR A 160 -9.02 -12.33 -7.95
CA TYR A 160 -9.62 -11.17 -8.59
C TYR A 160 -9.30 -11.16 -10.09
N ASN A 161 -10.31 -11.02 -10.93
CA ASN A 161 -10.14 -10.93 -12.38
C ASN A 161 -10.13 -9.47 -12.82
N GLY A 162 -8.96 -8.92 -13.05
CA GLY A 162 -8.76 -7.52 -13.43
C GLY A 162 -7.37 -7.02 -13.04
N PRO A 163 -7.05 -5.76 -13.41
CA PRO A 163 -5.77 -5.15 -13.09
C PRO A 163 -5.67 -4.81 -11.61
N VAL A 164 -4.53 -5.13 -10.99
CA VAL A 164 -4.23 -4.81 -9.60
C VAL A 164 -2.84 -4.21 -9.50
N TYR A 165 -2.71 -3.11 -8.79
CA TYR A 165 -1.46 -2.56 -8.30
C TYR A 165 -1.30 -2.93 -6.82
N LEU A 166 -0.33 -3.78 -6.51
CA LEU A 166 0.04 -4.17 -5.15
C LEU A 166 1.34 -3.48 -4.78
N ARG A 167 1.25 -2.54 -3.85
CA ARG A 167 2.35 -1.69 -3.37
C ARG A 167 2.93 -2.21 -2.07
N PHE A 168 4.26 -2.27 -1.95
CA PHE A 168 4.90 -2.63 -0.68
C PHE A 168 6.32 -2.03 -0.57
N GLY A 169 6.76 -1.83 0.68
CA GLY A 169 8.02 -1.15 0.97
C GLY A 169 9.24 -2.08 1.06
N ARG A 170 10.41 -1.48 1.34
CA ARG A 170 11.71 -2.16 1.51
C ARG A 170 12.03 -2.54 2.95
N PRO A 171 11.83 -1.66 3.96
CA PRO A 171 12.32 -1.90 5.30
C PRO A 171 11.55 -3.02 6.02
N LYS A 172 12.16 -3.51 7.09
CA LYS A 172 11.45 -4.32 8.07
C LYS A 172 10.57 -3.42 8.92
N VAL A 173 9.31 -3.80 9.05
CA VAL A 173 8.30 -3.10 9.85
C VAL A 173 7.70 -4.05 10.88
N PRO A 174 7.09 -3.55 11.96
CA PRO A 174 6.37 -4.39 12.90
C PRO A 174 5.34 -5.26 12.21
N ASN A 175 5.34 -6.56 12.53
CA ASN A 175 4.36 -7.52 12.05
C ASN A 175 3.34 -7.77 13.15
N PHE A 176 2.10 -7.32 12.96
CA PHE A 176 1.09 -7.28 14.02
C PHE A 176 -0.28 -7.78 13.56
N THR A 177 -0.50 -7.92 12.25
CA THR A 177 -1.76 -8.48 11.75
C THR A 177 -1.76 -10.02 11.89
N PRO A 178 -2.94 -10.66 12.00
CA PRO A 178 -3.03 -12.11 12.11
C PRO A 178 -2.40 -12.83 10.91
N GLU A 179 -1.70 -13.94 11.15
CA GLU A 179 -1.05 -14.73 10.09
C GLU A 179 -2.06 -15.26 9.06
N ASN A 180 -3.21 -15.69 9.51
CA ASN A 180 -4.28 -16.27 8.68
C ASN A 180 -5.49 -15.33 8.60
N GLN A 181 -5.23 -14.03 8.39
CA GLN A 181 -6.29 -13.06 8.26
C GLN A 181 -7.08 -13.25 6.96
N ASN A 182 -8.38 -12.98 7.02
CA ASN A 182 -9.19 -12.79 5.83
C ASN A 182 -8.81 -11.44 5.21
N PHE A 183 -8.46 -11.43 3.92
CA PHE A 183 -8.19 -10.22 3.16
C PHE A 183 -9.31 -10.03 2.13
N GLU A 184 -10.01 -8.94 2.21
CA GLU A 184 -11.11 -8.62 1.29
C GLU A 184 -10.81 -7.31 0.56
N ILE A 185 -10.69 -7.39 -0.76
CA ILE A 185 -10.44 -6.21 -1.61
C ILE A 185 -11.59 -5.21 -1.45
N GLY A 186 -11.25 -3.96 -1.18
CA GLY A 186 -12.24 -2.88 -1.03
C GLY A 186 -12.79 -2.73 0.40
N LYS A 187 -12.30 -3.50 1.36
CA LYS A 187 -12.68 -3.35 2.77
C LYS A 187 -11.57 -2.76 3.61
N GLY A 188 -11.93 -1.84 4.50
CA GLY A 188 -11.08 -1.33 5.55
C GLY A 188 -11.17 -2.16 6.84
N ILE A 189 -10.20 -1.99 7.73
CA ILE A 189 -10.17 -2.69 9.02
C ILE A 189 -10.08 -1.65 10.14
N ARG A 190 -11.08 -1.61 11.01
CA ARG A 190 -10.99 -0.85 12.26
C ARG A 190 -10.08 -1.60 13.22
N LEU A 191 -8.95 -1.00 13.55
CA LEU A 191 -7.95 -1.57 14.44
C LEU A 191 -8.14 -1.09 15.89
N VAL A 192 -8.47 0.19 16.08
CA VAL A 192 -8.71 0.79 17.39
C VAL A 192 -10.05 1.49 17.34
N GLU A 193 -10.88 1.30 18.37
CA GLU A 193 -12.10 2.07 18.54
C GLU A 193 -11.83 3.37 19.28
N GLY A 194 -12.48 4.45 18.85
CA GLY A 194 -12.34 5.78 19.43
C GLY A 194 -13.56 6.65 19.18
N SER A 195 -13.63 7.80 19.87
CA SER A 195 -14.78 8.71 19.81
C SER A 195 -14.44 10.16 19.47
N ASP A 196 -13.17 10.54 19.53
CA ASP A 196 -12.78 11.95 19.44
C ASP A 196 -12.23 12.35 18.08
N VAL A 197 -11.37 11.51 17.49
CA VAL A 197 -10.73 11.72 16.18
C VAL A 197 -10.59 10.40 15.42
N THR A 198 -10.78 10.43 14.10
CA THR A 198 -10.51 9.28 13.22
C THR A 198 -9.13 9.42 12.60
N ILE A 199 -8.30 8.36 12.67
CA ILE A 199 -7.06 8.23 11.93
C ILE A 199 -7.26 7.21 10.82
N VAL A 200 -7.28 7.66 9.56
CA VAL A 200 -7.37 6.82 8.37
C VAL A 200 -5.97 6.62 7.81
N CYS A 201 -5.43 5.42 7.86
CA CYS A 201 -4.03 5.16 7.51
C CYS A 201 -3.86 3.96 6.58
N THR A 202 -2.70 3.90 5.91
CA THR A 202 -2.35 2.82 4.98
C THR A 202 -0.86 2.49 5.02
N GLY A 203 -0.51 1.26 4.63
CA GLY A 203 0.88 0.84 4.52
C GLY A 203 1.64 0.93 5.85
N HIS A 204 2.90 1.29 5.79
CA HIS A 204 3.79 1.31 6.96
C HIS A 204 3.35 2.28 8.07
N LEU A 205 2.55 3.31 7.75
CA LEU A 205 2.07 4.26 8.77
C LEU A 205 0.98 3.69 9.68
N VAL A 206 0.43 2.52 9.39
CA VAL A 206 -0.61 1.90 10.24
C VAL A 206 -0.08 1.60 11.64
N TRP A 207 1.15 1.09 11.76
CA TRP A 207 1.75 0.86 13.08
C TRP A 207 1.95 2.17 13.85
N HIS A 208 2.45 3.22 13.19
CA HIS A 208 2.59 4.54 13.80
C HIS A 208 1.25 5.13 14.25
N ALA A 209 0.18 4.88 13.50
CA ALA A 209 -1.17 5.30 13.88
C ALA A 209 -1.67 4.58 15.15
N ILE A 210 -1.39 3.27 15.30
CA ILE A 210 -1.72 2.52 16.51
C ILE A 210 -0.93 3.06 17.72
N GLU A 211 0.38 3.30 17.56
CA GLU A 211 1.21 3.89 18.61
C GLU A 211 0.72 5.30 18.99
N SER A 212 0.31 6.10 17.99
CA SER A 212 -0.24 7.44 18.22
C SER A 212 -1.54 7.39 19.02
N ALA A 213 -2.45 6.47 18.68
CA ALA A 213 -3.70 6.32 19.41
C ALA A 213 -3.49 5.91 20.88
N ASP A 214 -2.48 5.07 21.14
CA ASP A 214 -2.11 4.67 22.50
C ASP A 214 -1.59 5.87 23.34
N LEU A 215 -0.71 6.69 22.73
CA LEU A 215 -0.19 7.90 23.37
C LEU A 215 -1.26 9.01 23.53
N LEU A 216 -2.17 9.15 22.56
CA LEU A 216 -3.32 10.07 22.65
C LEU A 216 -4.25 9.70 23.80
N LYS A 217 -4.45 8.39 24.04
CA LYS A 217 -5.25 7.89 25.16
C LYS A 217 -4.66 8.36 26.53
N GLU A 218 -3.33 8.36 26.66
CA GLU A 218 -2.67 8.89 27.88
C GLU A 218 -2.96 10.38 28.09
N LYS A 219 -3.24 11.11 27.01
CA LYS A 219 -3.65 12.54 27.02
C LYS A 219 -5.17 12.71 27.15
N GLY A 220 -5.95 11.65 27.33
CA GLY A 220 -7.42 11.71 27.43
C GLY A 220 -8.13 11.85 26.07
N ILE A 221 -7.45 11.61 24.95
CA ILE A 221 -8.02 11.66 23.59
C ILE A 221 -8.24 10.24 23.07
N SER A 222 -9.50 9.94 22.69
CA SER A 222 -9.93 8.63 22.16
C SER A 222 -9.88 8.61 20.64
N ALA A 223 -8.77 8.12 20.06
CA ALA A 223 -8.60 8.05 18.62
C ALA A 223 -9.06 6.71 18.05
N GLU A 224 -9.88 6.74 16.99
CA GLU A 224 -10.23 5.58 16.18
C GLU A 224 -9.18 5.39 15.07
N VAL A 225 -8.67 4.16 14.89
CA VAL A 225 -7.69 3.86 13.84
C VAL A 225 -8.28 2.91 12.82
N ILE A 226 -8.29 3.33 11.56
CA ILE A 226 -8.78 2.55 10.42
C ILE A 226 -7.62 2.30 9.45
N ASN A 227 -7.30 1.03 9.23
CA ASN A 227 -6.38 0.60 8.19
C ASN A 227 -7.12 0.47 6.85
N ILE A 228 -6.81 1.33 5.90
CA ILE A 228 -7.29 1.26 4.52
C ILE A 228 -6.20 0.61 3.67
N HIS A 229 -6.16 -0.71 3.67
CA HIS A 229 -5.23 -1.48 2.85
C HIS A 229 -5.60 -1.50 1.35
N THR A 230 -6.85 -1.24 1.01
CA THR A 230 -7.31 -1.05 -0.37
C THR A 230 -7.71 0.40 -0.57
N ILE A 231 -6.88 1.15 -1.32
CA ILE A 231 -7.12 2.57 -1.58
C ILE A 231 -8.17 2.77 -2.69
N LYS A 232 -8.21 1.80 -3.63
CA LYS A 232 -9.22 1.76 -4.67
C LYS A 232 -9.63 0.31 -4.97
N PRO A 233 -10.92 -0.06 -4.87
CA PRO A 233 -12.01 0.80 -4.38
C PRO A 233 -11.84 1.14 -2.89
N LEU A 234 -12.26 2.35 -2.50
CA LEU A 234 -12.22 2.80 -1.11
C LEU A 234 -13.40 2.22 -0.33
N ASP A 235 -13.19 1.78 0.90
CA ASP A 235 -14.27 1.45 1.83
C ASP A 235 -14.85 2.75 2.41
N GLU A 236 -15.76 3.35 1.68
CA GLU A 236 -16.40 4.61 2.06
C GLU A 236 -17.24 4.46 3.32
N GLU A 237 -17.88 3.30 3.49
CA GLU A 237 -18.80 3.04 4.61
C GLU A 237 -18.10 3.08 5.96
N ILE A 238 -16.95 2.41 6.10
CA ILE A 238 -16.22 2.37 7.37
C ILE A 238 -15.70 3.75 7.75
N ILE A 239 -15.25 4.55 6.77
CA ILE A 239 -14.77 5.91 6.98
C ILE A 239 -15.92 6.82 7.39
N LEU A 240 -17.04 6.80 6.66
CA LEU A 240 -18.19 7.65 6.96
C LEU A 240 -18.77 7.37 8.34
N LYS A 241 -18.95 6.10 8.70
CA LYS A 241 -19.42 5.71 10.06
C LYS A 241 -18.48 6.21 11.17
N SER A 242 -17.18 6.22 10.90
CA SER A 242 -16.20 6.71 11.86
C SER A 242 -16.28 8.23 12.02
N ILE A 243 -16.26 8.98 10.91
CA ILE A 243 -16.31 10.45 10.96
C ILE A 243 -17.67 10.99 11.46
N GLU A 244 -18.76 10.24 11.29
CA GLU A 244 -20.06 10.57 11.91
C GLU A 244 -19.96 10.60 13.43
N LYS A 245 -19.22 9.68 14.00
CA LYS A 245 -19.00 9.54 15.43
C LYS A 245 -17.96 10.54 15.95
N THR A 246 -16.82 10.63 15.27
CA THR A 246 -15.66 11.39 15.75
C THR A 246 -15.64 12.87 15.35
N GLY A 247 -16.29 13.24 14.26
CA GLY A 247 -16.44 14.64 13.80
C GLY A 247 -15.18 15.29 13.23
N CYS A 248 -14.05 14.59 13.14
CA CYS A 248 -12.82 15.07 12.49
C CYS A 248 -11.91 13.90 12.10
N VAL A 249 -10.95 14.14 11.18
CA VAL A 249 -10.12 13.06 10.64
C VAL A 249 -8.68 13.50 10.37
N VAL A 250 -7.76 12.55 10.53
CA VAL A 250 -6.35 12.65 10.10
C VAL A 250 -6.08 11.51 9.13
N SER A 251 -5.58 11.80 7.92
CA SER A 251 -5.07 10.75 7.03
C SER A 251 -3.58 10.56 7.22
N ALA A 252 -3.07 9.31 7.07
CA ALA A 252 -1.65 9.03 7.21
C ALA A 252 -1.19 8.00 6.15
N GLU A 253 -0.25 8.44 5.30
CA GLU A 253 0.28 7.64 4.19
C GLU A 253 1.75 7.98 3.88
N GLU A 254 2.53 6.99 3.49
CA GLU A 254 3.89 7.17 2.98
C GLU A 254 3.84 7.46 1.47
N HIS A 255 3.34 8.62 1.12
CA HIS A 255 3.07 9.11 -0.22
C HIS A 255 3.01 10.63 -0.20
N ASN A 256 3.02 11.29 -1.36
CA ASN A 256 2.69 12.72 -1.43
C ASN A 256 1.28 12.95 -0.90
N THR A 257 1.05 14.06 -0.22
CA THR A 257 -0.32 14.48 0.22
C THR A 257 -1.24 14.70 -0.98
N ILE A 258 -0.67 15.02 -2.16
CA ILE A 258 -1.38 15.18 -3.42
C ILE A 258 -1.57 13.82 -4.08
N GLY A 259 -2.78 13.50 -4.49
CA GLY A 259 -3.10 12.28 -5.26
C GLY A 259 -3.25 10.99 -4.42
N GLY A 260 -2.95 10.99 -3.12
CA GLY A 260 -2.94 9.81 -2.27
C GLY A 260 -4.28 9.41 -1.65
N LEU A 261 -4.20 8.67 -0.54
CA LEU A 261 -5.34 8.26 0.29
C LEU A 261 -6.03 9.50 0.88
N GLY A 262 -5.27 10.47 1.37
CA GLY A 262 -5.80 11.68 2.01
C GLY A 262 -6.77 12.44 1.10
N GLU A 263 -6.42 12.66 -0.16
CA GLU A 263 -7.35 13.29 -1.11
C GLU A 263 -8.58 12.44 -1.41
N SER A 264 -8.46 11.12 -1.41
CA SER A 264 -9.63 10.24 -1.58
C SER A 264 -10.59 10.39 -0.40
N VAL A 265 -10.07 10.46 0.82
CA VAL A 265 -10.85 10.72 2.05
C VAL A 265 -11.46 12.13 2.02
N ALA A 266 -10.68 13.15 1.64
CA ALA A 266 -11.18 14.52 1.53
C ALA A 266 -12.33 14.63 0.51
N SER A 267 -12.20 13.99 -0.66
CA SER A 267 -13.27 13.92 -1.67
C SER A 267 -14.53 13.24 -1.12
N LEU A 268 -14.38 12.18 -0.32
CA LEU A 268 -15.50 11.49 0.32
C LEU A 268 -16.21 12.42 1.33
N ILE A 269 -15.42 13.11 2.15
CA ILE A 269 -15.92 14.06 3.18
C ILE A 269 -16.74 15.17 2.52
N VAL A 270 -16.21 15.81 1.48
CA VAL A 270 -16.89 16.93 0.80
C VAL A 270 -18.21 16.50 0.18
N LYS A 271 -18.32 15.27 -0.31
CA LYS A 271 -19.55 14.73 -0.93
C LYS A 271 -20.63 14.32 0.08
N ASN A 272 -20.25 14.03 1.33
CA ASN A 272 -21.16 13.42 2.29
C ASN A 272 -21.34 14.23 3.57
N LYS A 273 -20.26 14.47 4.34
CA LYS A 273 -20.30 15.16 5.62
C LYS A 273 -19.03 15.98 5.83
N LEU A 274 -19.15 17.29 5.80
CA LEU A 274 -18.03 18.19 6.03
C LEU A 274 -17.54 18.09 7.48
N VAL A 275 -16.28 17.71 7.65
CA VAL A 275 -15.57 17.69 8.92
C VAL A 275 -14.15 18.22 8.73
N PRO A 276 -13.52 18.79 9.78
CA PRO A 276 -12.10 19.18 9.72
C PRO A 276 -11.21 17.98 9.42
N MET A 277 -10.18 18.20 8.59
CA MET A 277 -9.21 17.19 8.21
C MET A 277 -7.79 17.71 8.23
N GLU A 278 -6.84 16.88 8.63
CA GLU A 278 -5.39 17.07 8.52
C GLU A 278 -4.77 15.89 7.76
N PHE A 279 -3.62 16.14 7.12
CA PHE A 279 -2.94 15.18 6.27
C PHE A 279 -1.54 14.90 6.80
N ILE A 280 -1.18 13.63 6.94
CA ILE A 280 0.19 13.17 7.13
C ILE A 280 0.63 12.45 5.85
N GLY A 281 1.61 13.03 5.21
CA GLY A 281 2.24 12.58 3.96
C GLY A 281 3.42 13.48 3.63
N VAL A 282 4.12 13.18 2.55
CA VAL A 282 5.17 14.07 2.03
C VAL A 282 4.52 15.26 1.35
N ASN A 283 4.94 16.47 1.71
CA ASN A 283 4.25 17.69 1.31
C ASN A 283 4.91 18.33 0.08
N ASP A 284 4.49 17.89 -1.11
CA ASP A 284 4.87 18.41 -2.43
C ASP A 284 6.38 18.60 -2.61
N GLN A 285 7.15 17.54 -2.31
CA GLN A 285 8.60 17.54 -2.47
C GLN A 285 9.13 16.14 -2.81
N PHE A 286 10.24 16.07 -3.50
CA PHE A 286 10.95 14.83 -3.72
C PHE A 286 11.64 14.34 -2.44
N GLY A 287 11.90 13.05 -2.38
CA GLY A 287 12.75 12.47 -1.34
C GLY A 287 14.23 12.76 -1.56
N GLU A 288 15.06 12.13 -0.76
CA GLU A 288 16.52 12.22 -0.81
C GLU A 288 17.16 10.93 -0.29
N SER A 289 18.47 10.78 -0.46
CA SER A 289 19.24 9.67 0.09
C SER A 289 19.34 9.79 1.62
N GLY A 290 19.06 8.70 2.33
CA GLY A 290 19.14 8.66 3.78
C GLY A 290 18.70 7.33 4.35
N LYS A 291 18.89 7.13 5.65
CA LYS A 291 18.34 5.95 6.32
C LYS A 291 16.82 6.06 6.40
N PRO A 292 16.07 4.97 6.18
CA PRO A 292 14.61 5.01 6.19
C PRO A 292 14.00 5.69 7.43
N SER A 293 14.50 5.39 8.63
CA SER A 293 14.03 5.99 9.88
C SER A 293 14.24 7.51 9.94
N ASP A 294 15.37 7.99 9.43
CA ASP A 294 15.71 9.41 9.45
C ASP A 294 14.86 10.18 8.45
N LEU A 295 14.63 9.57 7.26
CA LEU A 295 13.73 10.13 6.25
C LEU A 295 12.29 10.20 6.76
N MET A 296 11.76 9.13 7.34
CA MET A 296 10.42 9.14 7.94
C MET A 296 10.26 10.29 8.93
N LYS A 297 11.23 10.47 9.83
CA LYS A 297 11.22 11.57 10.80
C LYS A 297 11.32 12.94 10.13
N LYS A 298 12.26 13.12 9.18
CA LYS A 298 12.49 14.39 8.48
C LYS A 298 11.25 14.85 7.72
N TYR A 299 10.56 13.93 7.07
CA TYR A 299 9.37 14.23 6.26
C TYR A 299 8.05 14.19 7.05
N GLY A 300 8.11 14.12 8.38
CA GLY A 300 6.93 14.16 9.24
C GLY A 300 6.05 12.92 9.18
N LEU A 301 6.59 11.79 8.76
CA LEU A 301 5.90 10.50 8.67
C LEU A 301 6.09 9.70 9.97
N SER A 302 5.77 10.31 11.10
CA SER A 302 6.03 9.75 12.42
C SER A 302 4.78 9.76 13.30
N LYS A 303 4.81 9.01 14.39
CA LYS A 303 3.73 9.00 15.38
C LYS A 303 3.55 10.37 16.05
N GLU A 304 4.65 11.10 16.28
CA GLU A 304 4.62 12.44 16.86
C GLU A 304 3.84 13.38 15.94
N SER A 305 4.10 13.36 14.65
CA SER A 305 3.38 14.19 13.65
C SER A 305 1.90 13.80 13.56
N ILE A 306 1.56 12.52 13.69
CA ILE A 306 0.15 12.07 13.75
C ILE A 306 -0.53 12.65 14.99
N ILE A 307 0.12 12.58 16.16
CA ILE A 307 -0.41 13.13 17.42
C ILE A 307 -0.66 14.64 17.29
N GLU A 308 0.33 15.39 16.81
CA GLU A 308 0.20 16.85 16.60
C GLU A 308 -0.96 17.19 15.66
N SER A 309 -1.13 16.42 14.58
CA SER A 309 -2.24 16.60 13.63
C SER A 309 -3.60 16.26 14.25
N CYS A 310 -3.66 15.24 15.12
CA CYS A 310 -4.87 14.93 15.88
C CYS A 310 -5.23 16.09 16.84
N GLU A 311 -4.26 16.59 17.60
CA GLU A 311 -4.47 17.74 18.49
C GLU A 311 -4.87 19.03 17.74
N LYS A 312 -4.32 19.23 16.54
CA LYS A 312 -4.65 20.36 15.66
C LYS A 312 -6.06 20.26 15.10
N VAL A 313 -6.45 19.09 14.57
CA VAL A 313 -7.77 18.90 13.96
C VAL A 313 -8.89 18.98 15.01
N LEU A 314 -8.65 18.52 16.23
CA LEU A 314 -9.60 18.62 17.35
C LEU A 314 -9.92 20.07 17.74
N LYS A 315 -8.97 21.01 17.61
CA LYS A 315 -9.21 22.43 17.86
C LYS A 315 -10.08 23.10 16.78
N ARG A 316 -10.31 22.43 15.66
CA ARG A 316 -11.13 22.90 14.53
C ARG A 316 -12.53 22.27 14.50
N LYS A 317 -12.76 21.30 15.38
CA LYS A 317 -14.03 20.62 15.56
C LYS A 317 -15.03 21.52 16.31
#